data_42621d89cd032fb152d30d2b32872797
#
_entry.id   42621d89cd032fb152d30d2b32872797
#
_cell.length_a   1.000
_cell.length_b   1.000
_cell.length_c   1.000
_cell.angle_alpha   90.00
_cell.angle_beta   90.00
_cell.angle_gamma   90.00
#
_symmetry.space_group_name_H-M   'P 1'
#
loop_
_entity.id
_entity.type
_entity.pdbx_description
1 polymer ?
#
loop_
_entity_poly.entity_id
_entity_poly.type
_entity_poly.pdbx_seq_one_letter_code
_entity_poly.pdbx_strand_id
1 'polypeptide(L)'
;SESQLPLAGKIQALKSLGFGLSMIKEILGKYEDVQEMERFLILKRKELEGEAREIRQKLQFLDSTLKWMRKDGNLMDYNVTLKTLPERYVASVRQVIPAYDQEGLLWEIMCRELEGQNVQQAAPCYGMAIFHDEGHKEHDPDVEIQSTVVGTYQDTEHVKFKTVPPIQIASATYKGGYDQISRVNAAVANWVVENGYDFNGKSFCIYHVSPSDTSDPEE
;
A
#
# COMPACT_ATOMS: atom_id res chain seq x y z
N SER A 1 -1.05 52.69 -11.55
CA SER A 1 -0.07 53.44 -10.73
C SER A 1 1.14 52.55 -10.54
N GLU A 2 2.36 53.15 -10.53
CA GLU A 2 3.65 52.43 -10.41
C GLU A 2 3.73 51.54 -9.14
N SER A 3 2.98 51.85 -8.11
CA SER A 3 2.92 51.06 -6.86
C SER A 3 2.15 49.73 -6.98
N GLN A 4 1.39 49.52 -8.04
CA GLN A 4 0.60 48.28 -8.25
C GLN A 4 1.35 47.20 -9.07
N LEU A 5 2.39 47.59 -9.79
CA LEU A 5 3.20 46.65 -10.59
C LEU A 5 3.92 45.59 -9.73
N PRO A 6 4.55 45.91 -8.58
CA PRO A 6 5.16 44.91 -7.72
C PRO A 6 4.14 43.94 -7.11
N LEU A 7 2.95 44.43 -6.77
CA LEU A 7 1.87 43.59 -6.21
C LEU A 7 1.31 42.63 -7.25
N ALA A 8 1.10 43.08 -8.47
CA ALA A 8 0.64 42.24 -9.56
C ALA A 8 1.63 41.11 -9.87
N GLY A 9 2.94 41.40 -9.85
CA GLY A 9 4.00 40.39 -10.02
C GLY A 9 3.99 39.33 -8.92
N LYS A 10 3.79 39.74 -7.67
CA LYS A 10 3.68 38.82 -6.52
C LYS A 10 2.46 37.90 -6.64
N ILE A 11 1.31 38.45 -6.99
CA ILE A 11 0.08 37.68 -7.22
C ILE A 11 0.30 36.65 -8.35
N GLN A 12 0.92 37.07 -9.44
CA GLN A 12 1.18 36.19 -10.59
C GLN A 12 2.13 35.04 -10.21
N ALA A 13 3.19 35.33 -9.45
CA ALA A 13 4.12 34.32 -8.96
C ALA A 13 3.44 33.28 -8.05
N LEU A 14 2.63 33.72 -7.08
CA LEU A 14 1.89 32.83 -6.20
C LEU A 14 0.85 32.00 -6.96
N LYS A 15 0.19 32.61 -7.96
CA LYS A 15 -0.77 31.92 -8.82
C LYS A 15 -0.11 30.84 -9.68
N SER A 16 1.09 31.10 -10.22
CA SER A 16 1.85 30.11 -11.01
C SER A 16 2.34 28.93 -10.16
N LEU A 17 2.48 29.11 -8.84
CA LEU A 17 2.74 28.03 -7.89
C LEU A 17 1.47 27.24 -7.49
N GLY A 18 0.31 27.62 -8.03
CA GLY A 18 -0.96 26.91 -7.77
C GLY A 18 -1.64 27.31 -6.46
N PHE A 19 -1.34 28.49 -5.87
CA PHE A 19 -2.10 29.01 -4.73
C PHE A 19 -3.46 29.53 -5.18
N GLY A 20 -4.53 29.15 -4.47
CA GLY A 20 -5.88 29.70 -4.67
C GLY A 20 -5.99 31.15 -4.24
N LEU A 21 -6.93 31.90 -4.80
CA LEU A 21 -7.10 33.34 -4.55
C LEU A 21 -7.25 33.69 -3.05
N SER A 22 -7.97 32.88 -2.29
CA SER A 22 -8.13 33.07 -0.83
C SER A 22 -6.80 32.99 -0.10
N MET A 23 -5.98 32.00 -0.44
CA MET A 23 -4.65 31.80 0.14
C MET A 23 -3.68 32.90 -0.30
N ILE A 24 -3.75 33.35 -1.56
CA ILE A 24 -2.94 34.47 -2.06
C ILE A 24 -3.23 35.74 -1.25
N LYS A 25 -4.49 36.01 -0.93
CA LYS A 25 -4.88 37.16 -0.11
C LYS A 25 -4.29 37.06 1.30
N GLU A 26 -4.30 35.88 1.92
CA GLU A 26 -3.71 35.64 3.24
C GLU A 26 -2.19 35.82 3.23
N ILE A 27 -1.50 35.21 2.24
CA ILE A 27 -0.06 35.31 2.04
C ILE A 27 0.37 36.75 1.84
N LEU A 28 -0.34 37.53 1.06
CA LEU A 28 -0.03 38.96 0.81
C LEU A 28 -0.21 39.79 2.06
N GLY A 29 -1.14 39.46 2.97
CA GLY A 29 -1.31 40.13 4.26
C GLY A 29 -0.16 39.89 5.23
N LYS A 30 0.64 38.87 5.04
CA LYS A 30 1.78 38.44 5.86
C LYS A 30 3.11 38.50 5.08
N TYR A 31 3.12 39.12 3.91
CA TYR A 31 4.24 39.05 2.97
C TYR A 31 5.57 39.60 3.50
N GLU A 32 5.53 40.50 4.48
CA GLU A 32 6.72 41.03 5.14
C GLU A 32 7.30 40.12 6.21
N ASP A 33 6.53 39.12 6.65
CA ASP A 33 6.99 38.07 7.57
C ASP A 33 7.62 36.92 6.74
N VAL A 34 8.95 36.93 6.70
CA VAL A 34 9.73 35.95 5.94
C VAL A 34 9.50 34.54 6.46
N GLN A 35 9.29 34.33 7.75
CA GLN A 35 9.09 33.02 8.36
C GLN A 35 7.72 32.43 7.97
N GLU A 36 6.68 33.25 8.03
CA GLU A 36 5.34 32.82 7.60
C GLU A 36 5.32 32.53 6.08
N MET A 37 5.98 33.35 5.28
CA MET A 37 6.11 33.12 3.84
C MET A 37 6.82 31.79 3.54
N GLU A 38 7.93 31.52 4.19
CA GLU A 38 8.69 30.28 4.04
C GLU A 38 7.81 29.08 4.41
N ARG A 39 7.03 29.17 5.48
CA ARG A 39 6.09 28.12 5.91
C ARG A 39 5.05 27.78 4.82
N PHE A 40 4.42 28.79 4.22
CA PHE A 40 3.46 28.57 3.12
C PHE A 40 4.11 27.90 1.91
N LEU A 41 5.32 28.33 1.54
CA LEU A 41 6.05 27.74 0.42
C LEU A 41 6.47 26.28 0.69
N ILE A 42 6.90 25.96 1.91
CA ILE A 42 7.22 24.58 2.32
C ILE A 42 5.99 23.68 2.26
N LEU A 43 4.84 24.15 2.73
CA LEU A 43 3.59 23.38 2.65
C LEU A 43 3.18 23.12 1.20
N LYS A 44 3.24 24.18 0.36
CA LYS A 44 2.91 24.03 -1.07
C LYS A 44 3.87 23.11 -1.81
N ARG A 45 5.16 23.16 -1.45
CA ARG A 45 6.14 22.23 -2.01
C ARG A 45 5.81 20.78 -1.68
N LYS A 46 5.43 20.47 -0.42
CA LYS A 46 5.02 19.11 -0.02
C LYS A 46 3.78 18.63 -0.78
N GLU A 47 2.80 19.51 -0.98
CA GLU A 47 1.60 19.22 -1.78
C GLU A 47 1.98 18.86 -3.22
N LEU A 48 2.77 19.69 -3.89
CA LEU A 48 3.23 19.46 -5.26
C LEU A 48 4.12 18.21 -5.40
N GLU A 49 4.95 17.91 -4.41
CA GLU A 49 5.74 16.68 -4.36
C GLU A 49 4.83 15.43 -4.25
N GLY A 50 3.70 15.55 -3.53
CA GLY A 50 2.66 14.52 -3.47
C GLY A 50 1.99 14.30 -4.82
N GLU A 51 1.49 15.37 -5.44
CA GLU A 51 0.87 15.33 -6.78
C GLU A 51 1.84 14.78 -7.85
N ALA A 52 3.10 15.20 -7.80
CA ALA A 52 4.13 14.70 -8.71
C ALA A 52 4.41 13.19 -8.53
N ARG A 53 4.30 12.66 -7.31
CA ARG A 53 4.39 11.20 -7.08
C ARG A 53 3.22 10.47 -7.69
N GLU A 54 2.00 10.95 -7.47
CA GLU A 54 0.79 10.36 -8.07
C GLU A 54 0.82 10.37 -9.60
N ILE A 55 1.25 11.49 -10.18
CA ILE A 55 1.37 11.61 -11.64
C ILE A 55 2.42 10.64 -12.18
N ARG A 56 3.57 10.50 -11.51
CA ARG A 56 4.60 9.51 -11.90
C ARG A 56 4.07 8.10 -11.87
N GLN A 57 3.31 7.73 -10.83
CA GLN A 57 2.68 6.40 -10.75
C GLN A 57 1.71 6.14 -11.90
N LYS A 58 0.88 7.14 -12.25
CA LYS A 58 -0.05 7.04 -13.40
C LYS A 58 0.69 6.88 -14.73
N LEU A 59 1.80 7.61 -14.92
CA LEU A 59 2.62 7.50 -16.13
C LEU A 59 3.30 6.13 -16.23
N GLN A 60 3.88 5.62 -15.13
CA GLN A 60 4.47 4.29 -15.09
C GLN A 60 3.43 3.21 -15.41
N PHE A 61 2.22 3.36 -14.90
CA PHE A 61 1.12 2.45 -15.23
C PHE A 61 0.77 2.49 -16.73
N LEU A 62 0.65 3.67 -17.31
CA LEU A 62 0.39 3.83 -18.75
C LEU A 62 1.51 3.22 -19.60
N ASP A 63 2.77 3.44 -19.23
CA ASP A 63 3.92 2.89 -19.94
C ASP A 63 3.95 1.36 -19.89
N SER A 64 3.67 0.77 -18.73
CA SER A 64 3.54 -0.68 -18.55
C SER A 64 2.42 -1.23 -19.44
N THR A 65 1.26 -0.60 -19.43
CA THR A 65 0.11 -0.98 -20.24
C THR A 65 0.43 -0.93 -21.75
N LEU A 66 1.09 0.14 -22.21
CA LEU A 66 1.49 0.30 -23.60
C LEU A 66 2.52 -0.77 -24.04
N LYS A 67 3.50 -1.09 -23.19
CA LYS A 67 4.48 -2.16 -23.46
C LYS A 67 3.78 -3.52 -23.58
N TRP A 68 2.85 -3.79 -22.72
CA TRP A 68 2.07 -5.03 -22.68
C TRP A 68 1.20 -5.19 -23.94
N MET A 69 0.45 -4.18 -24.31
CA MET A 69 -0.34 -4.17 -25.55
C MET A 69 0.48 -4.45 -26.80
N ARG A 70 1.76 -4.04 -26.80
CA ARG A 70 2.68 -4.28 -27.93
C ARG A 70 3.21 -5.71 -27.98
N LYS A 71 3.27 -6.41 -26.81
CA LYS A 71 3.91 -7.73 -26.69
C LYS A 71 2.96 -8.90 -27.00
N ASP A 72 1.73 -8.86 -26.55
CA ASP A 72 0.82 -10.02 -26.59
C ASP A 72 -0.61 -9.73 -27.12
N GLY A 73 -0.93 -8.49 -27.47
CA GLY A 73 -2.27 -8.14 -28.00
C GLY A 73 -3.44 -8.31 -27.00
N ASN A 74 -3.18 -8.71 -25.79
CA ASN A 74 -4.18 -8.85 -24.72
C ASN A 74 -4.02 -7.72 -23.71
N LEU A 75 -5.12 -7.07 -23.32
CA LEU A 75 -5.15 -6.16 -22.19
C LEU A 75 -4.77 -6.94 -20.93
N MET A 76 -3.94 -6.32 -20.08
CA MET A 76 -3.53 -6.92 -18.81
C MET A 76 -4.74 -7.35 -17.97
N ASP A 77 -4.70 -8.57 -17.51
CA ASP A 77 -5.64 -9.07 -16.51
C ASP A 77 -5.44 -8.39 -15.13
N TYR A 78 -4.24 -7.81 -14.87
CA TYR A 78 -3.90 -7.32 -13.52
C TYR A 78 -3.26 -5.92 -13.53
N ASN A 79 -3.87 -5.01 -12.75
CA ASN A 79 -3.35 -3.66 -12.54
C ASN A 79 -2.36 -3.65 -11.36
N VAL A 80 -1.06 -3.56 -11.65
CA VAL A 80 0.00 -3.48 -10.63
C VAL A 80 0.27 -2.03 -10.26
N THR A 81 0.23 -1.71 -8.98
CA THR A 81 0.48 -0.37 -8.44
C THR A 81 1.45 -0.39 -7.27
N LEU A 82 2.25 0.67 -7.15
CA LEU A 82 3.09 0.88 -5.97
C LEU A 82 2.25 1.48 -4.84
N LYS A 83 2.25 0.83 -3.69
CA LYS A 83 1.52 1.28 -2.49
C LYS A 83 2.45 1.30 -1.29
N THR A 84 2.10 2.06 -0.27
CA THR A 84 2.75 2.00 1.05
C THR A 84 1.73 1.49 2.06
N LEU A 85 2.03 0.35 2.67
CA LEU A 85 1.32 -0.09 3.87
C LEU A 85 1.88 0.69 5.06
N PRO A 86 1.03 1.31 5.89
CA PRO A 86 1.48 2.04 7.07
C PRO A 86 2.03 1.08 8.13
N GLU A 87 2.63 1.63 9.18
CA GLU A 87 2.92 0.89 10.40
C GLU A 87 1.64 0.24 10.94
N ARG A 88 1.73 -1.02 11.36
CA ARG A 88 0.60 -1.83 11.82
C ARG A 88 0.95 -2.59 13.09
N TYR A 89 0.05 -2.60 14.05
CA TYR A 89 0.10 -3.53 15.17
C TYR A 89 -0.73 -4.77 14.80
N VAL A 90 -0.13 -5.94 14.89
CA VAL A 90 -0.71 -7.19 14.38
C VAL A 90 -0.67 -8.32 15.40
N ALA A 91 -1.69 -9.18 15.38
CA ALA A 91 -1.61 -10.53 15.87
C ALA A 91 -1.03 -11.41 14.74
N SER A 92 -0.07 -12.27 15.04
CA SER A 92 0.68 -13.06 14.07
C SER A 92 0.86 -14.51 14.54
N VAL A 93 0.65 -15.46 13.63
CA VAL A 93 0.99 -16.89 13.80
C VAL A 93 1.91 -17.29 12.65
N ARG A 94 3.06 -17.88 12.95
CA ARG A 94 4.00 -18.39 11.95
C ARG A 94 4.37 -19.83 12.25
N GLN A 95 4.17 -20.68 11.27
CA GLN A 95 4.55 -22.10 11.32
C GLN A 95 4.89 -22.62 9.92
N VAL A 96 5.62 -23.72 9.90
CA VAL A 96 5.73 -24.57 8.72
C VAL A 96 4.44 -25.38 8.61
N ILE A 97 3.75 -25.31 7.48
CA ILE A 97 2.51 -26.03 7.22
C ILE A 97 2.74 -27.06 6.11
N PRO A 98 1.97 -28.16 6.03
CA PRO A 98 2.23 -29.22 5.05
C PRO A 98 2.13 -28.77 3.60
N ALA A 99 1.20 -27.86 3.28
CA ALA A 99 0.99 -27.29 1.95
C ALA A 99 0.28 -25.93 2.04
N TYR A 100 0.35 -25.11 0.98
CA TYR A 100 -0.26 -23.76 0.95
C TYR A 100 -1.78 -23.75 1.14
N ASP A 101 -2.48 -24.78 0.67
CA ASP A 101 -3.93 -24.93 0.84
C ASP A 101 -4.35 -25.23 2.30
N GLN A 102 -3.38 -25.49 3.18
CA GLN A 102 -3.61 -25.72 4.61
C GLN A 102 -3.34 -24.48 5.46
N GLU A 103 -3.22 -23.30 4.87
CA GLU A 103 -3.09 -22.02 5.60
C GLU A 103 -4.20 -21.79 6.62
N GLY A 104 -5.40 -22.33 6.36
CA GLY A 104 -6.55 -22.30 7.28
C GLY A 104 -6.23 -22.76 8.70
N LEU A 105 -5.29 -23.71 8.87
CA LEU A 105 -4.84 -24.18 10.17
C LEU A 105 -4.26 -23.06 11.05
N LEU A 106 -3.56 -22.10 10.45
CA LEU A 106 -2.97 -20.97 11.17
C LEU A 106 -4.07 -20.01 11.66
N TRP A 107 -5.08 -19.77 10.84
CA TRP A 107 -6.24 -18.94 11.19
C TRP A 107 -7.06 -19.59 12.31
N GLU A 108 -7.23 -20.91 12.30
CA GLU A 108 -7.89 -21.66 13.37
C GLU A 108 -7.11 -21.55 14.69
N ILE A 109 -5.77 -21.65 14.66
CA ILE A 109 -4.92 -21.45 15.83
C ILE A 109 -5.11 -20.04 16.39
N MET A 110 -5.05 -19.02 15.54
CA MET A 110 -5.24 -17.62 15.93
C MET A 110 -6.61 -17.41 16.59
N CYS A 111 -7.68 -17.85 15.96
CA CYS A 111 -9.04 -17.72 16.52
C CYS A 111 -9.16 -18.39 17.87
N ARG A 112 -8.74 -19.65 17.99
CA ARG A 112 -8.83 -20.44 19.21
C ARG A 112 -8.05 -19.82 20.38
N GLU A 113 -6.81 -19.38 20.13
CA GLU A 113 -5.95 -18.84 21.20
C GLU A 113 -6.31 -17.42 21.62
N LEU A 114 -7.01 -16.68 20.78
CA LEU A 114 -7.45 -15.30 21.06
C LEU A 114 -8.89 -15.20 21.58
N GLU A 115 -9.65 -16.29 21.61
CA GLU A 115 -11.07 -16.29 22.02
C GLU A 115 -11.30 -15.62 23.39
N GLY A 116 -10.38 -15.82 24.36
CA GLY A 116 -10.47 -15.26 25.70
C GLY A 116 -9.99 -13.81 25.85
N GLN A 117 -9.33 -13.21 24.84
CA GLN A 117 -8.72 -11.88 24.95
C GLN A 117 -9.59 -10.75 24.37
N ASN A 118 -10.74 -11.05 23.76
CA ASN A 118 -11.62 -10.06 23.10
C ASN A 118 -10.85 -9.11 22.16
N VAL A 119 -9.99 -9.66 21.32
CA VAL A 119 -9.12 -8.89 20.42
C VAL A 119 -9.97 -8.08 19.43
N GLN A 120 -9.72 -6.79 19.37
CA GLN A 120 -10.41 -5.87 18.44
C GLN A 120 -9.62 -5.72 17.16
N GLN A 121 -10.27 -5.96 16.02
CA GLN A 121 -9.68 -5.72 14.72
C GLN A 121 -9.57 -4.22 14.43
N ALA A 122 -8.51 -3.82 13.75
CA ALA A 122 -8.35 -2.45 13.26
C ALA A 122 -9.34 -2.14 12.12
N ALA A 123 -9.57 -0.87 11.87
CA ALA A 123 -10.31 -0.40 10.70
C ALA A 123 -9.42 0.57 9.90
N PRO A 124 -8.96 0.20 8.68
CA PRO A 124 -9.21 -1.08 8.00
C PRO A 124 -8.47 -2.26 8.64
N CYS A 125 -9.06 -3.45 8.59
CA CYS A 125 -8.39 -4.69 8.97
C CYS A 125 -7.68 -5.28 7.76
N TYR A 126 -6.40 -5.64 7.92
CA TYR A 126 -5.65 -6.39 6.93
C TYR A 126 -5.41 -7.82 7.46
N GLY A 127 -6.13 -8.78 6.88
CA GLY A 127 -5.78 -10.19 6.96
C GLY A 127 -4.72 -10.50 5.91
N MET A 128 -3.58 -11.06 6.29
CA MET A 128 -2.44 -11.28 5.40
C MET A 128 -1.84 -12.66 5.61
N ALA A 129 -1.38 -13.28 4.50
CA ALA A 129 -0.49 -14.43 4.54
C ALA A 129 0.86 -14.05 3.92
N ILE A 130 1.94 -14.25 4.66
CA ILE A 130 3.32 -13.92 4.29
C ILE A 130 4.08 -15.22 4.09
N PHE A 131 4.73 -15.35 2.96
CA PHE A 131 5.52 -16.52 2.59
C PHE A 131 7.00 -16.23 2.83
N HIS A 132 7.61 -17.00 3.75
CA HIS A 132 8.96 -16.73 4.26
C HIS A 132 10.06 -17.43 3.47
N ASP A 133 9.72 -18.36 2.60
CA ASP A 133 10.67 -19.06 1.75
C ASP A 133 11.16 -18.20 0.58
N GLU A 134 12.39 -18.41 0.13
CA GLU A 134 12.97 -17.67 -1.01
C GLU A 134 12.36 -18.04 -2.37
N GLY A 135 11.53 -19.08 -2.42
CA GLY A 135 10.86 -19.55 -3.62
C GLY A 135 9.69 -20.47 -3.31
N HIS A 136 9.01 -20.94 -4.36
CA HIS A 136 7.92 -21.88 -4.20
C HIS A 136 8.42 -23.22 -3.67
N LYS A 137 7.80 -23.74 -2.62
CA LYS A 137 8.02 -25.07 -2.07
C LYS A 137 6.84 -25.97 -2.39
N GLU A 138 7.10 -27.19 -2.80
CA GLU A 138 6.03 -28.19 -2.99
C GLU A 138 5.48 -28.70 -1.65
N HIS A 139 6.34 -28.73 -0.61
CA HIS A 139 6.01 -29.23 0.73
C HIS A 139 6.63 -28.35 1.80
N ASP A 140 6.00 -28.33 2.95
CA ASP A 140 6.49 -27.69 4.18
C ASP A 140 6.85 -26.19 4.00
N PRO A 141 5.97 -25.36 3.39
CA PRO A 141 6.20 -23.92 3.32
C PRO A 141 6.14 -23.26 4.70
N ASP A 142 7.01 -22.28 4.91
CA ASP A 142 7.05 -21.43 6.11
C ASP A 142 6.11 -20.23 5.90
N VAL A 143 4.97 -20.27 6.54
CA VAL A 143 3.89 -19.29 6.35
C VAL A 143 3.61 -18.56 7.66
N GLU A 144 3.43 -17.25 7.55
CA GLU A 144 2.99 -16.39 8.64
C GLU A 144 1.68 -15.70 8.26
N ILE A 145 0.66 -15.86 9.08
CA ILE A 145 -0.54 -15.05 8.97
C ILE A 145 -0.50 -13.86 9.92
N GLN A 146 -1.11 -12.75 9.50
CA GLN A 146 -1.24 -11.55 10.31
C GLN A 146 -2.65 -11.00 10.22
N SER A 147 -3.19 -10.54 11.35
CA SER A 147 -4.42 -9.75 11.42
C SER A 147 -4.11 -8.43 12.12
N THR A 148 -4.53 -7.30 11.51
CA THR A 148 -4.31 -5.98 12.09
C THR A 148 -5.29 -5.75 13.24
N VAL A 149 -4.75 -5.39 14.41
CA VAL A 149 -5.52 -5.23 15.63
C VAL A 149 -5.27 -3.88 16.30
N VAL A 150 -6.18 -3.46 17.18
CA VAL A 150 -6.05 -2.28 18.02
C VAL A 150 -6.10 -2.69 19.49
N GLY A 151 -5.34 -2.00 20.33
CA GLY A 151 -5.24 -2.32 21.77
C GLY A 151 -3.89 -2.90 22.13
N THR A 152 -3.83 -3.54 23.30
CA THR A 152 -2.63 -4.22 23.81
C THR A 152 -3.04 -5.57 24.35
N TYR A 153 -2.38 -6.62 23.90
CA TYR A 153 -2.70 -8.00 24.20
C TYR A 153 -1.46 -8.77 24.63
N GLN A 154 -1.65 -9.90 25.26
CA GLN A 154 -0.56 -10.77 25.66
C GLN A 154 -0.33 -11.86 24.62
N ASP A 155 0.93 -12.15 24.37
CA ASP A 155 1.34 -13.30 23.57
C ASP A 155 0.77 -14.59 24.16
N THR A 156 0.40 -15.50 23.27
CA THR A 156 0.04 -16.87 23.62
C THR A 156 1.16 -17.84 23.21
N GLU A 157 0.89 -19.14 23.21
CA GLU A 157 1.85 -20.14 22.76
C GLU A 157 2.28 -19.88 21.31
N HIS A 158 1.31 -19.73 20.41
CA HIS A 158 1.57 -19.59 18.97
C HIS A 158 1.30 -18.19 18.43
N VAL A 159 0.43 -17.39 19.07
CA VAL A 159 0.13 -16.03 18.63
C VAL A 159 1.08 -15.02 19.26
N LYS A 160 1.71 -14.20 18.41
CA LYS A 160 2.59 -13.11 18.83
C LYS A 160 2.03 -11.76 18.38
N PHE A 161 2.05 -10.79 19.29
CA PHE A 161 1.66 -9.42 19.00
C PHE A 161 2.89 -8.56 18.73
N LYS A 162 2.91 -7.89 17.58
CA LYS A 162 4.07 -7.07 17.19
C LYS A 162 3.68 -5.87 16.33
N THR A 163 4.50 -4.83 16.41
CA THR A 163 4.44 -3.72 15.48
C THR A 163 5.25 -4.04 14.23
N VAL A 164 4.62 -3.94 13.06
CA VAL A 164 5.24 -4.12 11.76
C VAL A 164 5.47 -2.73 11.15
N PRO A 165 6.71 -2.38 10.77
CA PRO A 165 7.02 -1.07 10.22
C PRO A 165 6.32 -0.84 8.88
N PRO A 166 6.23 0.42 8.43
CA PRO A 166 5.70 0.71 7.11
C PRO A 166 6.55 0.08 6.02
N ILE A 167 5.90 -0.40 4.96
CA ILE A 167 6.57 -1.04 3.82
C ILE A 167 5.97 -0.56 2.51
N GLN A 168 6.85 -0.31 1.52
CA GLN A 168 6.44 -0.05 0.14
C GLN A 168 6.31 -1.39 -0.61
N ILE A 169 5.21 -1.55 -1.33
CA ILE A 169 4.86 -2.79 -2.01
C ILE A 169 4.43 -2.54 -3.45
N ALA A 170 4.80 -3.44 -4.36
CA ALA A 170 4.12 -3.60 -5.64
C ALA A 170 2.91 -4.51 -5.44
N SER A 171 1.73 -4.04 -5.76
CA SER A 171 0.45 -4.71 -5.44
C SER A 171 -0.43 -4.80 -6.66
N ALA A 172 -0.95 -6.00 -6.92
CA ALA A 172 -2.07 -6.24 -7.82
C ALA A 172 -3.28 -6.72 -7.01
N THR A 173 -4.46 -6.18 -7.31
CA THR A 173 -5.72 -6.68 -6.74
C THR A 173 -6.47 -7.40 -7.82
N TYR A 174 -6.94 -8.60 -7.54
CA TYR A 174 -7.74 -9.40 -8.44
C TYR A 174 -8.93 -10.02 -7.71
N LYS A 175 -9.91 -10.48 -8.46
CA LYS A 175 -11.11 -11.15 -7.97
C LYS A 175 -11.16 -12.55 -8.57
N GLY A 176 -11.71 -13.51 -7.81
CA GLY A 176 -11.84 -14.91 -8.21
C GLY A 176 -10.82 -15.83 -7.55
N GLY A 177 -10.79 -17.08 -8.00
CA GLY A 177 -10.05 -18.17 -7.36
C GLY A 177 -8.53 -18.05 -7.33
N TYR A 178 -7.91 -18.85 -6.47
CA TYR A 178 -6.45 -18.88 -6.26
C TYR A 178 -5.64 -19.45 -7.43
N ASP A 179 -6.27 -20.06 -8.43
CA ASP A 179 -5.64 -20.54 -9.67
C ASP A 179 -4.96 -19.41 -10.47
N GLN A 180 -5.36 -18.17 -10.24
CA GLN A 180 -4.78 -16.99 -10.86
C GLN A 180 -3.46 -16.54 -10.23
N ILE A 181 -3.10 -17.01 -9.01
CA ILE A 181 -1.94 -16.50 -8.24
C ILE A 181 -0.65 -16.52 -9.06
N SER A 182 -0.38 -17.58 -9.82
CA SER A 182 0.85 -17.66 -10.62
C SER A 182 0.92 -16.56 -11.68
N ARG A 183 -0.20 -16.21 -12.31
CA ARG A 183 -0.29 -15.12 -13.30
C ARG A 183 -0.16 -13.75 -12.64
N VAL A 184 -0.80 -13.55 -11.49
CA VAL A 184 -0.70 -12.31 -10.70
C VAL A 184 0.74 -12.08 -10.27
N ASN A 185 1.41 -13.10 -9.70
CA ASN A 185 2.79 -13.02 -9.27
C ASN A 185 3.74 -12.70 -10.44
N ALA A 186 3.53 -13.32 -11.60
CA ALA A 186 4.30 -13.02 -12.81
C ALA A 186 4.09 -11.57 -13.26
N ALA A 187 2.86 -11.05 -13.22
CA ALA A 187 2.56 -9.66 -13.56
C ALA A 187 3.24 -8.68 -12.59
N VAL A 188 3.18 -8.95 -11.29
CA VAL A 188 3.86 -8.13 -10.27
C VAL A 188 5.38 -8.18 -10.46
N ALA A 189 5.97 -9.36 -10.67
CA ALA A 189 7.40 -9.53 -10.88
C ALA A 189 7.90 -8.78 -12.12
N ASN A 190 7.20 -8.90 -13.23
CA ASN A 190 7.52 -8.18 -14.47
C ASN A 190 7.44 -6.67 -14.25
N TRP A 191 6.38 -6.19 -13.59
CA TRP A 191 6.19 -4.77 -13.31
C TRP A 191 7.34 -4.21 -12.45
N VAL A 192 7.77 -4.93 -11.40
CA VAL A 192 8.87 -4.54 -10.51
C VAL A 192 10.16 -4.33 -11.31
N VAL A 193 10.52 -5.31 -12.14
CA VAL A 193 11.73 -5.25 -12.98
C VAL A 193 11.64 -4.13 -14.02
N GLU A 194 10.51 -3.99 -14.72
CA GLU A 194 10.31 -2.99 -15.76
C GLU A 194 10.33 -1.56 -15.22
N ASN A 195 9.96 -1.35 -13.95
CA ASN A 195 9.97 -0.03 -13.32
C ASN A 195 11.25 0.24 -12.51
N GLY A 196 12.27 -0.64 -12.60
CA GLY A 196 13.58 -0.42 -11.98
C GLY A 196 13.59 -0.56 -10.47
N TYR A 197 12.69 -1.38 -9.91
CA TYR A 197 12.67 -1.75 -8.50
C TYR A 197 13.33 -3.12 -8.30
N ASP A 198 13.86 -3.33 -7.10
CA ASP A 198 14.38 -4.61 -6.65
C ASP A 198 13.49 -5.21 -5.56
N PHE A 199 13.37 -6.53 -5.54
CA PHE A 199 12.74 -7.23 -4.44
C PHE A 199 13.70 -7.26 -3.23
N ASN A 200 13.26 -6.70 -2.11
CA ASN A 200 14.01 -6.77 -0.85
C ASN A 200 13.24 -7.47 0.26
N GLY A 201 12.09 -8.01 -0.06
CA GLY A 201 11.16 -8.59 0.89
C GLY A 201 10.52 -9.84 0.37
N LYS A 202 9.54 -10.29 1.13
CA LYS A 202 8.79 -11.52 0.91
C LYS A 202 7.52 -11.22 0.13
N SER A 203 7.03 -12.22 -0.58
CA SER A 203 5.70 -12.16 -1.16
C SER A 203 4.64 -12.40 -0.09
N PHE A 204 3.49 -11.77 -0.23
CA PHE A 204 2.36 -11.94 0.64
C PHE A 204 1.03 -11.66 -0.07
N CYS A 205 -0.03 -12.26 0.43
CA CYS A 205 -1.40 -11.99 0.03
C CYS A 205 -2.10 -11.15 1.09
N ILE A 206 -2.95 -10.22 0.65
CA ILE A 206 -3.88 -9.47 1.50
C ILE A 206 -5.29 -9.91 1.12
N TYR A 207 -6.03 -10.41 2.09
CA TYR A 207 -7.40 -10.85 1.90
C TYR A 207 -8.37 -9.69 2.10
N HIS A 208 -9.05 -9.28 1.03
CA HIS A 208 -10.14 -8.30 1.08
C HIS A 208 -11.48 -8.96 1.37
N VAL A 209 -11.64 -10.17 0.82
CA VAL A 209 -12.74 -11.11 1.08
C VAL A 209 -12.08 -12.45 1.32
N SER A 210 -12.46 -13.13 2.37
CA SER A 210 -11.90 -14.44 2.74
C SER A 210 -12.93 -15.54 2.56
N PRO A 211 -12.51 -16.81 2.52
CA PRO A 211 -13.45 -17.95 2.48
C PRO A 211 -14.41 -18.02 3.67
N SER A 212 -14.14 -17.27 4.76
CA SER A 212 -15.07 -17.13 5.87
C SER A 212 -16.16 -16.08 5.62
N ASP A 213 -15.95 -15.15 4.69
CA ASP A 213 -16.88 -14.07 4.36
C ASP A 213 -17.85 -14.46 3.26
N THR A 214 -17.42 -15.32 2.34
CA THR A 214 -18.24 -15.82 1.22
C THR A 214 -17.92 -17.25 0.86
N SER A 215 -18.93 -17.97 0.37
CA SER A 215 -18.76 -19.31 -0.23
C SER A 215 -18.65 -19.28 -1.76
N ASP A 216 -18.75 -18.09 -2.37
CA ASP A 216 -18.63 -17.91 -3.80
C ASP A 216 -17.15 -17.69 -4.18
N PRO A 217 -16.50 -18.63 -4.88
CA PRO A 217 -15.09 -18.49 -5.27
C PRO A 217 -14.83 -17.36 -6.28
N GLU A 218 -15.89 -16.80 -6.88
CA GLU A 218 -15.80 -15.70 -7.83
C GLU A 218 -15.96 -14.33 -7.14
N GLU A 219 -16.18 -14.25 -5.84
CA GLU A 219 -16.34 -13.03 -5.08
C GLU A 219 -15.07 -12.58 -4.38
#